data_d517982f581a1f3a21ce9e15d9014115
#
_entry.id   d517982f581a1f3a21ce9e15d9014115
#
_cell.length_a   1.000
_cell.length_b   1.000
_cell.length_c   1.000
_cell.angle_alpha   90.00
_cell.angle_beta   90.00
_cell.angle_gamma   90.00
#
_symmetry.space_group_name_H-M   'P 1'
#
loop_
_entity.id
_entity.type
_entity.pdbx_description
1 polymer ?
#
loop_
_entity_poly.entity_id
_entity_poly.type
_entity_poly.pdbx_seq_one_letter_code
_entity_poly.pdbx_strand_id
1 'polypeptide(L)'
;KTHDNIKTIRPLKDGVIADFQAAEAMIEGLINMMNIKRKFFTHLKMVICIPSGITEVEKRAVFDSADHVDSKETYLIHEPMAAALGIGLDVEEPIGNMVIDIGGGTTEIAVIALSGIVCDQSIRIAGDEFNSDIMSYMKRQHNILIGERTAEQIKINVGAAITTLEDPPADYSVNGRDL
;
A
#
# COMPACT_ATOMS: atom_id res chain seq x y z
N LYS A 1 -19.68 -9.34 -6.51
CA LYS A 1 -19.41 -10.43 -7.49
C LYS A 1 -19.10 -9.76 -8.82
N THR A 2 -17.91 -9.96 -9.35
CA THR A 2 -17.58 -9.61 -10.73
C THR A 2 -18.31 -10.57 -11.67
N HIS A 3 -18.73 -10.08 -12.83
CA HIS A 3 -19.32 -10.91 -13.89
C HIS A 3 -18.30 -11.98 -14.32
N ASP A 4 -18.75 -13.17 -14.72
CA ASP A 4 -17.88 -14.32 -15.04
C ASP A 4 -16.81 -14.02 -16.13
N ASN A 5 -17.05 -12.99 -16.93
CA ASN A 5 -16.13 -12.53 -17.97
C ASN A 5 -15.20 -11.37 -17.52
N ILE A 6 -15.25 -10.96 -16.24
CA ILE A 6 -14.41 -9.87 -15.69
C ILE A 6 -13.50 -10.45 -14.63
N LYS A 7 -12.19 -10.45 -14.91
CA LYS A 7 -11.16 -10.83 -13.95
C LYS A 7 -10.57 -9.57 -13.33
N THR A 8 -10.63 -9.45 -12.00
CA THR A 8 -9.89 -8.42 -11.26
C THR A 8 -8.44 -8.86 -11.10
N ILE A 9 -7.51 -7.97 -11.37
CA ILE A 9 -6.07 -8.20 -11.21
C ILE A 9 -5.56 -7.17 -10.19
N ARG A 10 -4.72 -7.63 -9.25
CA ARG A 10 -3.92 -6.76 -8.38
C ARG A 10 -2.55 -6.61 -9.02
N PRO A 11 -2.21 -5.43 -9.58
CA PRO A 11 -0.93 -5.22 -10.23
C PRO A 11 0.24 -5.18 -9.25
N LEU A 12 -0.03 -4.80 -8.00
CA LEU A 12 0.96 -4.74 -6.93
C LEU A 12 0.73 -5.88 -5.92
N LYS A 13 1.82 -6.46 -5.45
CA LYS A 13 1.83 -7.45 -4.38
C LYS A 13 3.05 -7.22 -3.50
N ASP A 14 2.87 -7.24 -2.19
CA ASP A 14 3.95 -7.07 -1.21
C ASP A 14 4.77 -5.77 -1.47
N GLY A 15 4.08 -4.68 -1.86
CA GLY A 15 4.69 -3.38 -2.13
C GLY A 15 5.40 -3.24 -3.49
N VAL A 16 5.43 -4.29 -4.33
CA VAL A 16 6.15 -4.29 -5.61
C VAL A 16 5.26 -4.66 -6.79
N ILE A 17 5.71 -4.34 -8.02
CA ILE A 17 4.99 -4.68 -9.24
C ILE A 17 5.04 -6.20 -9.45
N ALA A 18 3.87 -6.83 -9.37
CA ALA A 18 3.69 -8.28 -9.64
C ALA A 18 3.25 -8.56 -11.08
N ASP A 19 2.54 -7.61 -11.69
CA ASP A 19 2.08 -7.67 -13.08
C ASP A 19 2.33 -6.32 -13.75
N PHE A 20 3.34 -6.28 -14.61
CA PHE A 20 3.80 -5.04 -15.27
C PHE A 20 2.71 -4.42 -16.15
N GLN A 21 2.04 -5.22 -16.98
CA GLN A 21 1.00 -4.73 -17.89
C GLN A 21 -0.20 -4.17 -17.12
N ALA A 22 -0.59 -4.85 -16.04
CA ALA A 22 -1.68 -4.38 -15.19
C ALA A 22 -1.29 -3.11 -14.41
N ALA A 23 -0.03 -2.97 -13.98
CA ALA A 23 0.47 -1.76 -13.32
C ALA A 23 0.49 -0.56 -14.27
N GLU A 24 0.98 -0.75 -15.49
CA GLU A 24 0.96 0.26 -16.56
C GLU A 24 -0.47 0.73 -16.85
N ALA A 25 -1.39 -0.19 -17.11
CA ALA A 25 -2.81 0.13 -17.34
C ALA A 25 -3.46 0.85 -16.16
N MET A 26 -3.09 0.51 -14.93
CA MET A 26 -3.56 1.18 -13.72
C MET A 26 -3.06 2.62 -13.65
N ILE A 27 -1.77 2.87 -13.90
CA ILE A 27 -1.17 4.21 -13.89
C ILE A 27 -1.81 5.07 -14.98
N GLU A 28 -1.95 4.54 -16.19
CA GLU A 28 -2.62 5.24 -17.30
C GLU A 28 -4.07 5.59 -16.96
N GLY A 29 -4.80 4.63 -16.37
CA GLY A 29 -6.17 4.84 -15.91
C GLY A 29 -6.28 5.97 -14.87
N LEU A 30 -5.39 6.00 -13.88
CA LEU A 30 -5.34 7.05 -12.85
C LEU A 30 -5.03 8.42 -13.46
N ILE A 31 -4.07 8.51 -14.39
CA ILE A 31 -3.73 9.75 -15.09
C ILE A 31 -4.94 10.25 -15.89
N ASN A 32 -5.65 9.36 -16.58
CA ASN A 32 -6.84 9.72 -17.36
C ASN A 32 -7.99 10.23 -16.46
N MET A 33 -8.14 9.67 -15.25
CA MET A 33 -9.14 10.13 -14.27
C MET A 33 -8.87 11.55 -13.74
N MET A 34 -7.61 11.99 -13.73
CA MET A 34 -7.25 13.33 -13.25
C MET A 34 -7.68 14.45 -14.21
N ASN A 35 -8.24 14.14 -15.40
CA ASN A 35 -8.71 15.12 -16.39
C ASN A 35 -7.67 16.21 -16.73
N ILE A 36 -6.39 15.86 -16.72
CA ILE A 36 -5.31 16.79 -17.06
C ILE A 36 -5.48 17.15 -18.52
N LYS A 37 -5.82 18.42 -18.80
CA LYS A 37 -5.84 18.95 -20.17
C LYS A 37 -4.40 18.96 -20.69
N ARG A 38 -3.98 17.90 -21.39
CA ARG A 38 -2.69 17.84 -22.06
C ARG A 38 -2.65 18.94 -23.14
N LYS A 39 -1.95 20.03 -22.87
CA LYS A 39 -1.58 21.00 -23.91
C LYS A 39 -0.42 20.40 -24.69
N PHE A 40 -0.29 20.75 -25.97
CA PHE A 40 0.68 20.19 -26.93
C PHE A 40 2.16 20.22 -26.45
N PHE A 41 2.47 20.96 -25.36
CA PHE A 41 3.81 21.13 -24.78
C PHE A 41 3.86 20.86 -23.26
N THR A 42 2.85 20.23 -22.66
CA THR A 42 2.92 19.89 -21.23
C THR A 42 3.64 18.57 -21.04
N HIS A 43 4.76 18.62 -20.35
CA HIS A 43 5.48 17.44 -19.92
C HIS A 43 4.92 16.94 -18.57
N LEU A 44 4.63 15.65 -18.49
CA LEU A 44 4.24 15.01 -17.23
C LEU A 44 5.50 14.80 -16.39
N LYS A 45 5.47 15.29 -15.15
CA LYS A 45 6.46 14.98 -14.12
C LYS A 45 5.79 14.07 -13.09
N MET A 46 6.45 12.99 -12.74
CA MET A 46 5.92 12.01 -11.79
C MET A 46 6.86 11.87 -10.59
N VAL A 47 6.28 11.78 -9.42
CA VAL A 47 6.95 11.33 -8.19
C VAL A 47 6.27 10.04 -7.77
N ILE A 48 7.03 8.96 -7.63
CA ILE A 48 6.53 7.64 -7.31
C ILE A 48 7.17 7.19 -6.00
N CYS A 49 6.32 6.79 -5.04
CA CYS A 49 6.80 6.22 -3.79
C CYS A 49 7.23 4.77 -4.02
N ILE A 50 8.33 4.38 -3.39
CA ILE A 50 8.88 3.03 -3.45
C ILE A 50 9.21 2.52 -2.04
N PRO A 51 9.04 1.22 -1.76
CA PRO A 51 9.47 0.61 -0.50
C PRO A 51 10.98 0.77 -0.27
N SER A 52 11.40 0.83 0.99
CA SER A 52 12.81 0.94 1.33
C SER A 52 13.63 -0.29 0.89
N GLY A 53 13.03 -1.48 0.99
CA GLY A 53 13.65 -2.76 0.61
C GLY A 53 13.57 -3.13 -0.87
N ILE A 54 13.24 -2.18 -1.77
CA ILE A 54 13.09 -2.44 -3.21
C ILE A 54 14.43 -2.80 -3.88
N THR A 55 14.40 -3.79 -4.76
CA THR A 55 15.57 -4.18 -5.57
C THR A 55 15.78 -3.23 -6.76
N GLU A 56 16.99 -3.22 -7.33
CA GLU A 56 17.28 -2.42 -8.54
C GLU A 56 16.44 -2.87 -9.76
N VAL A 57 16.09 -4.16 -9.84
CA VAL A 57 15.21 -4.67 -10.90
C VAL A 57 13.79 -4.12 -10.75
N GLU A 58 13.27 -4.11 -9.53
CA GLU A 58 11.95 -3.55 -9.21
C GLU A 58 11.91 -2.03 -9.43
N LYS A 59 12.97 -1.28 -9.03
CA LYS A 59 13.11 0.14 -9.35
C LYS A 59 13.07 0.39 -10.86
N ARG A 60 13.77 -0.44 -11.61
CA ARG A 60 13.76 -0.35 -13.08
C ARG A 60 12.37 -0.55 -13.65
N ALA A 61 11.63 -1.54 -13.14
CA ALA A 61 10.24 -1.79 -13.55
C ALA A 61 9.32 -0.58 -13.29
N VAL A 62 9.54 0.14 -12.18
CA VAL A 62 8.80 1.38 -11.87
C VAL A 62 9.11 2.48 -12.90
N PHE A 63 10.39 2.69 -13.22
CA PHE A 63 10.78 3.65 -14.25
C PHE A 63 10.20 3.31 -15.62
N ASP A 64 10.32 2.05 -16.04
CA ASP A 64 9.81 1.58 -17.32
C ASP A 64 8.27 1.76 -17.41
N SER A 65 7.54 1.53 -16.31
CA SER A 65 6.09 1.80 -16.26
C SER A 65 5.76 3.30 -16.38
N ALA A 66 6.58 4.18 -15.80
CA ALA A 66 6.39 5.63 -15.92
C ALA A 66 6.73 6.14 -17.33
N ASP A 67 7.73 5.59 -17.98
CA ASP A 67 8.12 5.95 -19.36
C ASP A 67 7.01 5.58 -20.36
N HIS A 68 6.33 4.45 -20.18
CA HIS A 68 5.23 4.02 -21.05
C HIS A 68 4.00 4.94 -20.99
N VAL A 69 3.84 5.71 -19.93
CA VAL A 69 2.75 6.71 -19.82
C VAL A 69 3.19 8.14 -20.19
N ASP A 70 4.27 8.29 -20.96
CA ASP A 70 4.84 9.56 -21.42
C ASP A 70 5.32 10.49 -20.29
N SER A 71 5.81 9.95 -19.17
CA SER A 71 6.51 10.76 -18.20
C SER A 71 7.85 11.24 -18.75
N LYS A 72 8.08 12.55 -18.67
CA LYS A 72 9.34 13.16 -19.11
C LYS A 72 10.39 13.21 -17.99
N GLU A 73 9.92 13.29 -16.77
CA GLU A 73 10.75 13.31 -15.56
C GLU A 73 10.09 12.46 -14.50
N THR A 74 10.76 11.40 -14.06
CA THR A 74 10.29 10.51 -13.01
C THR A 74 11.27 10.54 -11.84
N TYR A 75 10.75 10.82 -10.66
CA TYR A 75 11.49 10.84 -9.41
C TYR A 75 10.98 9.74 -8.50
N LEU A 76 11.87 9.04 -7.84
CA LEU A 76 11.52 8.04 -6.84
C LEU A 76 11.79 8.62 -5.43
N ILE A 77 10.87 8.37 -4.52
CA ILE A 77 10.99 8.71 -3.10
C ILE A 77 10.67 7.46 -2.27
N HIS A 78 11.41 7.22 -1.21
CA HIS A 78 11.09 6.13 -0.28
C HIS A 78 9.79 6.43 0.49
N GLU A 79 8.93 5.43 0.63
CA GLU A 79 7.62 5.55 1.29
C GLU A 79 7.69 6.22 2.67
N PRO A 80 8.60 5.83 3.60
CA PRO A 80 8.66 6.48 4.89
C PRO A 80 9.10 7.95 4.84
N MET A 81 9.93 8.34 3.85
CA MET A 81 10.28 9.74 3.63
C MET A 81 9.07 10.54 3.13
N ALA A 82 8.31 9.98 2.20
CA ALA A 82 7.09 10.61 1.70
C ALA A 82 6.04 10.75 2.81
N ALA A 83 5.90 9.73 3.66
CA ALA A 83 5.02 9.76 4.83
C ALA A 83 5.44 10.85 5.83
N ALA A 84 6.74 10.95 6.14
CA ALA A 84 7.29 12.00 7.02
C ALA A 84 6.95 13.40 6.52
N LEU A 85 7.19 13.65 5.23
CA LEU A 85 6.85 14.93 4.60
C LEU A 85 5.34 15.20 4.61
N GLY A 86 4.52 14.16 4.35
CA GLY A 86 3.08 14.25 4.30
C GLY A 86 2.42 14.61 5.63
N ILE A 87 2.97 14.15 6.74
CA ILE A 87 2.52 14.50 8.10
C ILE A 87 3.18 15.77 8.66
N GLY A 88 4.04 16.42 7.86
CA GLY A 88 4.67 17.70 8.22
C GLY A 88 5.81 17.58 9.22
N LEU A 89 6.51 16.43 9.28
CA LEU A 89 7.74 16.34 10.06
C LEU A 89 8.83 17.20 9.43
N ASP A 90 9.58 17.91 10.27
CA ASP A 90 10.79 18.61 9.84
C ASP A 90 11.93 17.58 9.67
N VAL A 91 12.09 17.13 8.41
CA VAL A 91 13.09 16.11 8.07
C VAL A 91 14.51 16.69 7.93
N GLU A 92 14.65 18.03 7.88
CA GLU A 92 15.92 18.71 7.70
C GLU A 92 16.68 18.88 9.02
N GLU A 93 15.98 18.85 10.13
CA GLU A 93 16.58 18.99 11.46
C GLU A 93 17.52 17.82 11.82
N PRO A 94 18.55 18.06 12.66
CA PRO A 94 19.45 17.01 13.16
C PRO A 94 18.82 16.19 14.30
N ILE A 95 17.52 15.98 14.25
CA ILE A 95 16.74 15.20 15.21
C ILE A 95 16.20 13.96 14.51
N GLY A 96 16.46 12.79 15.09
CA GLY A 96 15.94 11.52 14.55
C GLY A 96 14.46 11.41 14.76
N ASN A 97 13.69 11.39 13.68
CA ASN A 97 12.26 11.11 13.66
C ASN A 97 12.01 9.68 13.17
N MET A 98 11.35 8.86 13.99
CA MET A 98 10.94 7.51 13.57
C MET A 98 9.57 7.57 12.93
N VAL A 99 9.47 7.01 11.72
CA VAL A 99 8.21 6.83 10.98
C VAL A 99 7.94 5.34 10.84
N ILE A 100 6.70 4.94 11.10
CA ILE A 100 6.20 3.59 10.88
C ILE A 100 5.02 3.73 9.92
N ASP A 101 5.18 3.21 8.71
CA ASP A 101 4.16 3.20 7.66
C ASP A 101 3.65 1.77 7.48
N ILE A 102 2.37 1.54 7.79
CA ILE A 102 1.74 0.22 7.70
C ILE A 102 0.77 0.24 6.53
N GLY A 103 1.21 -0.29 5.39
CA GLY A 103 0.45 -0.38 4.16
C GLY A 103 -0.44 -1.61 4.06
N GLY A 104 -0.80 -1.98 2.84
CA GLY A 104 -1.51 -3.24 2.54
C GLY A 104 -0.57 -4.44 2.53
N GLY A 105 0.56 -4.34 1.81
CA GLY A 105 1.51 -5.44 1.61
C GLY A 105 2.79 -5.36 2.42
N THR A 106 3.20 -4.15 2.84
CA THR A 106 4.45 -3.89 3.56
C THR A 106 4.25 -3.00 4.78
N THR A 107 5.10 -3.18 5.77
CA THR A 107 5.31 -2.22 6.86
C THR A 107 6.74 -1.69 6.76
N GLU A 108 6.85 -0.38 6.60
CA GLU A 108 8.10 0.34 6.49
C GLU A 108 8.40 1.07 7.80
N ILE A 109 9.59 0.89 8.33
CA ILE A 109 10.05 1.56 9.55
C ILE A 109 11.33 2.31 9.18
N ALA A 110 11.40 3.61 9.43
CA ALA A 110 12.60 4.39 9.16
C ALA A 110 12.85 5.45 10.22
N VAL A 111 14.12 5.71 10.48
CA VAL A 111 14.57 6.88 11.23
C VAL A 111 15.14 7.88 10.24
N ILE A 112 14.61 9.10 10.27
CA ILE A 112 14.90 10.17 9.32
C ILE A 112 15.52 11.34 10.10
N ALA A 113 16.63 11.87 9.60
CA ALA A 113 17.27 13.08 10.09
C ALA A 113 18.12 13.71 8.98
N LEU A 114 18.32 15.02 9.01
CA LEU A 114 19.16 15.76 8.04
C LEU A 114 18.82 15.43 6.58
N SER A 115 17.52 15.38 6.25
CA SER A 115 16.97 15.06 4.94
C SER A 115 17.32 13.66 4.41
N GLY A 116 17.82 12.77 5.26
CA GLY A 116 18.22 11.41 4.90
C GLY A 116 17.59 10.34 5.76
N ILE A 117 17.49 9.12 5.22
CA ILE A 117 17.14 7.93 5.99
C ILE A 117 18.42 7.44 6.67
N VAL A 118 18.45 7.47 8.01
CA VAL A 118 19.58 7.03 8.84
C VAL A 118 19.64 5.51 8.95
N CYS A 119 18.46 4.90 9.15
CA CYS A 119 18.28 3.46 9.13
C CYS A 119 16.82 3.16 8.77
N ASP A 120 16.60 2.02 8.15
CA ASP A 120 15.27 1.54 7.76
C ASP A 120 15.16 0.03 7.88
N GLN A 121 13.93 -0.43 7.97
CA GLN A 121 13.56 -1.84 7.93
C GLN A 121 12.22 -1.97 7.21
N SER A 122 12.17 -2.84 6.20
CA SER A 122 10.95 -3.23 5.50
C SER A 122 10.58 -4.65 5.85
N ILE A 123 9.31 -4.89 6.15
CA ILE A 123 8.76 -6.23 6.38
C ILE A 123 7.49 -6.43 5.54
N ARG A 124 7.30 -7.64 5.01
CA ARG A 124 6.13 -8.03 4.19
C ARG A 124 5.00 -8.58 5.06
N ILE A 125 4.71 -7.87 6.14
CA ILE A 125 3.59 -8.14 7.05
C ILE A 125 2.85 -6.83 7.22
N ALA A 126 1.60 -6.77 6.75
CA ALA A 126 0.78 -5.58 6.79
C ALA A 126 -0.72 -5.92 6.67
N GLY A 127 -1.55 -5.00 6.21
CA GLY A 127 -3.00 -5.13 6.21
C GLY A 127 -3.54 -6.38 5.52
N ASP A 128 -2.93 -6.85 4.43
CA ASP A 128 -3.36 -8.04 3.69
C ASP A 128 -3.07 -9.33 4.47
N GLU A 129 -1.94 -9.40 5.20
CA GLU A 129 -1.63 -10.53 6.06
C GLU A 129 -2.60 -10.59 7.24
N PHE A 130 -2.94 -9.44 7.86
CA PHE A 130 -3.95 -9.37 8.91
C PHE A 130 -5.31 -9.89 8.43
N ASN A 131 -5.72 -9.58 7.20
CA ASN A 131 -6.94 -10.11 6.60
C ASN A 131 -6.87 -11.63 6.43
N SER A 132 -5.73 -12.14 5.97
CA SER A 132 -5.47 -13.59 5.82
C SER A 132 -5.57 -14.32 7.15
N ASP A 133 -5.01 -13.75 8.21
CA ASP A 133 -5.08 -14.29 9.57
C ASP A 133 -6.50 -14.30 10.10
N ILE A 134 -7.28 -13.24 9.90
CA ILE A 134 -8.70 -13.18 10.27
C ILE A 134 -9.49 -14.25 9.52
N MET A 135 -9.30 -14.40 8.21
CA MET A 135 -9.98 -15.45 7.42
C MET A 135 -9.62 -16.85 7.94
N SER A 136 -8.35 -17.07 8.24
CA SER A 136 -7.84 -18.33 8.78
C SER A 136 -8.40 -18.63 10.19
N TYR A 137 -8.52 -17.61 11.01
CA TYR A 137 -9.13 -17.72 12.34
C TYR A 137 -10.61 -18.10 12.24
N MET A 138 -11.39 -17.38 11.45
CA MET A 138 -12.82 -17.65 11.25
C MET A 138 -13.05 -19.08 10.73
N LYS A 139 -12.21 -19.53 9.80
CA LYS A 139 -12.28 -20.90 9.29
C LYS A 139 -11.98 -21.93 10.40
N ARG A 140 -10.90 -21.75 11.15
CA ARG A 140 -10.45 -22.76 12.14
C ARG A 140 -11.29 -22.80 13.42
N GLN A 141 -11.72 -21.62 13.91
CA GLN A 141 -12.40 -21.54 15.21
C GLN A 141 -13.92 -21.60 15.07
N HIS A 142 -14.47 -21.13 13.96
CA HIS A 142 -15.92 -21.00 13.78
C HIS A 142 -16.47 -21.83 12.63
N ASN A 143 -15.61 -22.53 11.86
CA ASN A 143 -16.00 -23.31 10.69
C ASN A 143 -16.72 -22.47 9.60
N ILE A 144 -16.40 -21.18 9.53
CA ILE A 144 -17.02 -20.21 8.62
C ILE A 144 -16.00 -19.71 7.62
N LEU A 145 -16.35 -19.77 6.32
CA LEU A 145 -15.58 -19.12 5.26
C LEU A 145 -16.08 -17.71 5.04
N ILE A 146 -15.20 -16.73 5.22
CA ILE A 146 -15.41 -15.34 4.87
C ILE A 146 -14.47 -14.93 3.72
N GLY A 147 -14.87 -13.90 2.97
CA GLY A 147 -14.01 -13.30 1.94
C GLY A 147 -13.13 -12.20 2.51
N GLU A 148 -12.12 -11.81 1.72
CA GLU A 148 -11.14 -10.77 2.07
C GLU A 148 -11.81 -9.44 2.47
N ARG A 149 -12.83 -9.01 1.72
CA ARG A 149 -13.59 -7.79 2.05
C ARG A 149 -14.28 -7.87 3.40
N THR A 150 -14.77 -9.04 3.79
CA THR A 150 -15.39 -9.25 5.10
C THR A 150 -14.31 -9.21 6.20
N ALA A 151 -13.16 -9.83 5.96
CA ALA A 151 -12.02 -9.77 6.88
C ALA A 151 -11.53 -8.33 7.09
N GLU A 152 -11.43 -7.55 6.03
CA GLU A 152 -11.08 -6.13 6.09
C GLU A 152 -12.09 -5.32 6.94
N GLN A 153 -13.39 -5.59 6.78
CA GLN A 153 -14.42 -4.94 7.60
C GLN A 153 -14.33 -5.34 9.08
N ILE A 154 -14.04 -6.60 9.37
CA ILE A 154 -13.80 -7.06 10.76
C ILE A 154 -12.60 -6.29 11.34
N LYS A 155 -11.48 -6.27 10.63
CA LYS A 155 -10.26 -5.56 11.04
C LYS A 155 -10.53 -4.08 11.37
N ILE A 156 -11.25 -3.38 10.49
CA ILE A 156 -11.55 -1.95 10.66
C ILE A 156 -12.50 -1.70 11.83
N ASN A 157 -13.53 -2.53 12.01
CA ASN A 157 -14.59 -2.26 12.98
C ASN A 157 -14.27 -2.75 14.40
N VAL A 158 -13.51 -3.86 14.52
CA VAL A 158 -13.25 -4.47 15.84
C VAL A 158 -11.77 -4.78 16.09
N GLY A 159 -10.88 -4.46 15.14
CA GLY A 159 -9.44 -4.66 15.32
C GLY A 159 -8.87 -3.76 16.40
N ALA A 160 -7.94 -4.30 17.20
CA ALA A 160 -7.21 -3.55 18.20
C ALA A 160 -5.76 -4.03 18.27
N ALA A 161 -4.83 -3.10 18.53
CA ALA A 161 -3.42 -3.40 18.68
C ALA A 161 -3.05 -3.85 20.12
N ILE A 162 -3.97 -3.71 21.07
CA ILE A 162 -3.80 -4.08 22.48
C ILE A 162 -4.91 -5.00 22.92
N THR A 163 -4.60 -5.88 23.89
CA THR A 163 -5.53 -6.91 24.36
C THR A 163 -6.59 -6.41 25.34
N THR A 164 -6.36 -5.26 25.97
CA THR A 164 -7.28 -4.66 26.93
C THR A 164 -7.61 -3.26 26.50
N LEU A 165 -8.87 -3.03 26.16
CA LEU A 165 -9.39 -1.73 25.74
C LEU A 165 -10.23 -1.13 26.88
N GLU A 166 -10.08 0.17 27.15
CA GLU A 166 -10.94 0.90 28.07
C GLU A 166 -12.36 1.03 27.51
N ASP A 167 -12.47 1.21 26.18
CA ASP A 167 -13.74 1.28 25.45
C ASP A 167 -13.70 0.29 24.28
N PRO A 168 -14.10 -0.98 24.49
CA PRO A 168 -14.09 -1.98 23.44
C PRO A 168 -15.13 -1.66 22.36
N PRO A 169 -14.83 -1.99 21.08
CA PRO A 169 -15.80 -1.81 20.01
C PRO A 169 -17.07 -2.62 20.26
N ALA A 170 -18.19 -2.14 19.72
CA ALA A 170 -19.45 -2.87 19.76
C ALA A 170 -19.36 -4.19 18.99
N ASP A 171 -20.24 -5.14 19.34
CA ASP A 171 -20.35 -6.41 18.62
C ASP A 171 -20.57 -6.18 17.11
N TYR A 172 -19.80 -6.92 16.30
CA TYR A 172 -19.86 -6.83 14.85
C TYR A 172 -20.38 -8.14 14.25
N SER A 173 -21.57 -8.08 13.62
CA SER A 173 -22.17 -9.25 12.99
C SER A 173 -21.50 -9.59 11.67
N VAL A 174 -21.08 -10.85 11.51
CA VAL A 174 -20.40 -11.35 10.33
C VAL A 174 -21.20 -12.49 9.69
N ASN A 175 -21.36 -12.41 8.38
CA ASN A 175 -21.96 -13.49 7.59
C ASN A 175 -20.89 -14.19 6.76
N GLY A 176 -20.91 -15.51 6.76
CA GLY A 176 -20.01 -16.34 5.98
C GLY A 176 -20.69 -17.63 5.52
N ARG A 177 -19.98 -18.42 4.72
CA ARG A 177 -20.43 -19.75 4.30
C ARG A 177 -19.97 -20.77 5.32
N ASP A 178 -20.90 -21.55 5.84
CA ASP A 178 -20.62 -22.75 6.66
C ASP A 178 -19.87 -23.79 5.83
N LEU A 179 -18.92 -24.54 6.43
CA LEU A 179 -18.05 -25.53 5.79
C LEU A 179 -18.62 -26.94 5.91
#